data_a4ecbc69234a8bbbf3eba6bcfbbe1690
#
_entry.id   a4ecbc69234a8bbbf3eba6bcfbbe1690
#
_cell.length_a   1.000
_cell.length_b   1.000
_cell.length_c   1.000
_cell.angle_alpha   90.00
_cell.angle_beta   90.00
_cell.angle_gamma   90.00
#
_symmetry.space_group_name_H-M   'P 1'
#
loop_
_entity.id
_entity.type
_entity.pdbx_description
1 polymer ?
#
loop_
_entity_poly.entity_id
_entity_poly.type
_entity_poly.pdbx_seq_one_letter_code
_entity_poly.pdbx_strand_id
1 'polypeptide(L)'
;FISKMIDFEIFRPILESKLQIAERKSNAGRRPIDPVLMFKVMFVQRLYGLSDEQAEYQIKDRTSFRDFIGICTVDDVPDARTIWKYREELTRCGAYDELFKQFYAHLQSLGLIVNEGKIIDASFVVSPRQRNTRDENQTIKKGEGDSLWNDNPHKKCHKDIDARWTKKGGDTFYGYKNHAKVCRKTKLIMGYDTTSASVHDSKRGAELVDDNDAVGEIFWLDAGYVGTEEGFVSKSVTPVICEKGFRGRPLNEEQ
;
A
#
# COMPACT_ATOMS: atom_id res chain seq x y z
N PHE A 1 -15.55 -15.72 7.91
CA PHE A 1 -14.81 -15.16 9.06
C PHE A 1 -14.66 -13.63 8.90
N ILE A 2 -14.00 -13.15 7.84
CA ILE A 2 -13.70 -11.71 7.61
C ILE A 2 -14.99 -10.86 7.58
N SER A 3 -16.04 -11.29 6.88
CA SER A 3 -17.32 -10.57 6.80
C SER A 3 -18.07 -10.42 8.14
N LYS A 4 -17.67 -11.19 9.16
CA LYS A 4 -18.18 -11.05 10.53
C LYS A 4 -17.38 -10.08 11.38
N MET A 5 -16.15 -9.76 10.95
CA MET A 5 -15.23 -8.89 11.68
C MET A 5 -15.23 -7.47 11.14
N ILE A 6 -15.41 -7.33 9.83
CA ILE A 6 -15.33 -6.05 9.13
C ILE A 6 -16.65 -5.81 8.40
N ASP A 7 -17.34 -4.75 8.79
CA ASP A 7 -18.45 -4.22 8.02
C ASP A 7 -17.90 -3.34 6.88
N PHE A 8 -17.95 -3.85 5.66
CA PHE A 8 -17.45 -3.12 4.49
C PHE A 8 -18.27 -1.88 4.14
N GLU A 9 -19.47 -1.71 4.72
CA GLU A 9 -20.28 -0.51 4.53
C GLU A 9 -19.65 0.75 5.11
N ILE A 10 -18.71 0.62 6.05
CA ILE A 10 -17.92 1.77 6.55
C ILE A 10 -17.16 2.51 5.45
N PHE A 11 -16.86 1.86 4.33
CA PHE A 11 -16.14 2.45 3.20
C PHE A 11 -17.06 3.14 2.19
N ARG A 12 -18.38 2.87 2.23
CA ARG A 12 -19.35 3.39 1.24
C ARG A 12 -19.27 4.91 1.05
N PRO A 13 -19.27 5.74 2.11
CA PRO A 13 -19.27 7.21 1.92
C PRO A 13 -18.05 7.70 1.16
N ILE A 14 -16.87 7.11 1.42
CA ILE A 14 -15.62 7.47 0.74
C ILE A 14 -15.67 7.00 -0.72
N LEU A 15 -16.09 5.75 -0.95
CA LEU A 15 -16.16 5.17 -2.29
C LEU A 15 -17.13 5.95 -3.20
N GLU A 16 -18.32 6.28 -2.72
CA GLU A 16 -19.31 7.05 -3.47
C GLU A 16 -18.83 8.47 -3.77
N SER A 17 -18.24 9.15 -2.79
CA SER A 17 -17.70 10.49 -2.95
C SER A 17 -16.54 10.54 -3.95
N LYS A 18 -15.59 9.61 -3.84
CA LYS A 18 -14.38 9.60 -4.70
C LYS A 18 -14.68 9.17 -6.13
N LEU A 19 -15.56 8.20 -6.30
CA LEU A 19 -15.94 7.71 -7.63
C LEU A 19 -16.98 8.60 -8.32
N GLN A 20 -17.43 9.68 -7.65
CA GLN A 20 -18.41 10.61 -8.16
C GLN A 20 -19.64 9.87 -8.74
N ILE A 21 -20.15 8.88 -8.00
CA ILE A 21 -21.29 8.09 -8.41
C ILE A 21 -22.51 9.00 -8.41
N ALA A 22 -22.80 9.58 -9.58
CA ALA A 22 -23.92 10.48 -9.76
C ALA A 22 -25.25 9.74 -9.50
N GLU A 23 -26.18 10.41 -8.83
CA GLU A 23 -27.56 9.94 -8.76
C GLU A 23 -28.14 9.78 -10.18
N ARG A 24 -28.73 8.63 -10.41
CA ARG A 24 -29.28 8.33 -11.74
C ARG A 24 -30.51 9.20 -12.01
N LYS A 25 -30.45 9.90 -13.12
CA LYS A 25 -31.59 10.70 -13.60
C LYS A 25 -32.72 9.85 -14.23
N SER A 26 -32.44 8.59 -14.57
CA SER A 26 -33.42 7.66 -15.16
C SER A 26 -33.04 6.20 -14.92
N ASN A 27 -33.99 5.28 -15.08
CA ASN A 27 -33.74 3.83 -15.01
C ASN A 27 -33.20 3.22 -16.32
N ALA A 28 -32.89 4.03 -17.32
CA ALA A 28 -32.35 3.55 -18.61
C ALA A 28 -30.88 3.15 -18.47
N GLY A 29 -30.47 2.13 -19.22
CA GLY A 29 -29.10 1.64 -19.29
C GLY A 29 -28.70 0.65 -18.16
N ARG A 30 -27.48 0.09 -18.27
CA ARG A 30 -26.94 -0.86 -17.27
C ARG A 30 -26.76 -0.14 -15.93
N ARG A 31 -27.15 -0.80 -14.85
CA ARG A 31 -26.91 -0.27 -13.49
C ARG A 31 -25.41 -0.24 -13.20
N PRO A 32 -24.88 0.83 -12.57
CA PRO A 32 -23.53 0.80 -12.01
C PRO A 32 -23.43 -0.33 -11.01
N ILE A 33 -22.28 -0.98 -10.98
CA ILE A 33 -21.99 -1.99 -9.96
C ILE A 33 -21.81 -1.25 -8.64
N ASP A 34 -22.31 -1.84 -7.56
CA ASP A 34 -22.20 -1.26 -6.23
C ASP A 34 -20.71 -1.08 -5.84
N PRO A 35 -20.30 0.11 -5.35
CA PRO A 35 -18.89 0.40 -5.06
C PRO A 35 -18.32 -0.46 -3.93
N VAL A 36 -19.12 -0.83 -2.94
CA VAL A 36 -18.67 -1.70 -1.86
C VAL A 36 -18.49 -3.13 -2.37
N LEU A 37 -19.38 -3.59 -3.26
CA LEU A 37 -19.21 -4.89 -3.92
C LEU A 37 -17.89 -4.93 -4.70
N MET A 38 -17.61 -3.91 -5.52
CA MET A 38 -16.34 -3.83 -6.25
C MET A 38 -15.13 -3.77 -5.33
N PHE A 39 -15.22 -3.07 -4.21
CA PHE A 39 -14.16 -3.02 -3.22
C PHE A 39 -13.89 -4.39 -2.60
N LYS A 40 -14.94 -5.17 -2.30
CA LYS A 40 -14.82 -6.56 -1.84
C LYS A 40 -14.18 -7.47 -2.91
N VAL A 41 -14.49 -7.28 -4.19
CA VAL A 41 -13.82 -7.99 -5.31
C VAL A 41 -12.32 -7.73 -5.29
N MET A 42 -11.90 -6.47 -5.18
CA MET A 42 -10.48 -6.09 -5.10
C MET A 42 -9.82 -6.62 -3.82
N PHE A 43 -10.54 -6.65 -2.72
CA PHE A 43 -10.06 -7.24 -1.48
C PHE A 43 -9.75 -8.73 -1.64
N VAL A 44 -10.67 -9.51 -2.22
CA VAL A 44 -10.45 -10.93 -2.53
C VAL A 44 -9.27 -11.10 -3.48
N GLN A 45 -9.22 -10.29 -4.54
CA GLN A 45 -8.12 -10.31 -5.50
C GLN A 45 -6.75 -10.14 -4.83
N ARG A 46 -6.62 -9.16 -3.94
CA ARG A 46 -5.37 -8.88 -3.21
C ARG A 46 -5.04 -9.95 -2.17
N LEU A 47 -6.04 -10.42 -1.45
CA LEU A 47 -5.85 -11.45 -0.41
C LEU A 47 -5.31 -12.76 -0.98
N TYR A 48 -5.72 -13.11 -2.22
CA TYR A 48 -5.31 -14.35 -2.88
C TYR A 48 -4.24 -14.15 -3.97
N GLY A 49 -3.77 -12.92 -4.19
CA GLY A 49 -2.72 -12.62 -5.17
C GLY A 49 -3.13 -12.90 -6.63
N LEU A 50 -4.39 -12.65 -6.99
CA LEU A 50 -4.96 -12.98 -8.28
C LEU A 50 -4.73 -11.87 -9.32
N SER A 51 -4.53 -12.23 -10.60
CA SER A 51 -4.66 -11.30 -11.72
C SER A 51 -6.13 -10.90 -11.92
N ASP A 52 -6.41 -9.92 -12.80
CA ASP A 52 -7.79 -9.50 -13.05
C ASP A 52 -8.62 -10.64 -13.65
N GLU A 53 -8.05 -11.38 -14.61
CA GLU A 53 -8.68 -12.55 -15.24
C GLU A 53 -8.85 -13.69 -14.23
N GLN A 54 -7.86 -13.93 -13.38
CA GLN A 54 -7.95 -14.95 -12.34
C GLN A 54 -9.01 -14.57 -11.29
N ALA A 55 -9.15 -13.29 -10.94
CA ALA A 55 -10.16 -12.84 -10.00
C ALA A 55 -11.57 -13.09 -10.57
N GLU A 56 -11.82 -12.69 -11.83
CA GLU A 56 -13.08 -13.00 -12.52
C GLU A 56 -13.37 -14.49 -12.50
N TYR A 57 -12.42 -15.32 -12.95
CA TYR A 57 -12.58 -16.77 -13.01
C TYR A 57 -12.85 -17.39 -11.63
N GLN A 58 -12.03 -17.07 -10.63
CA GLN A 58 -12.15 -17.63 -9.29
C GLN A 58 -13.44 -17.21 -8.55
N ILE A 59 -13.93 -15.99 -8.80
CA ILE A 59 -15.20 -15.53 -8.23
C ILE A 59 -16.37 -16.29 -8.89
N LYS A 60 -16.31 -16.54 -10.20
CA LYS A 60 -17.31 -17.37 -10.89
C LYS A 60 -17.32 -18.82 -10.41
N ASP A 61 -16.15 -19.38 -10.14
CA ASP A 61 -15.98 -20.79 -9.75
C ASP A 61 -16.32 -21.03 -8.27
N ARG A 62 -15.91 -20.14 -7.35
CA ARG A 62 -16.02 -20.36 -5.91
C ARG A 62 -17.23 -19.67 -5.32
N THR A 63 -18.20 -20.46 -4.84
CA THR A 63 -19.37 -19.95 -4.11
C THR A 63 -18.97 -19.12 -2.89
N SER A 64 -17.95 -19.54 -2.14
CA SER A 64 -17.48 -18.80 -0.96
C SER A 64 -17.00 -17.38 -1.26
N PHE A 65 -16.46 -17.13 -2.46
CA PHE A 65 -16.08 -15.78 -2.88
C PHE A 65 -17.31 -14.96 -3.21
N ARG A 66 -18.27 -15.55 -3.96
CA ARG A 66 -19.54 -14.87 -4.26
C ARG A 66 -20.32 -14.53 -2.99
N ASP A 67 -20.41 -15.47 -2.04
CA ASP A 67 -21.07 -15.24 -0.75
C ASP A 67 -20.44 -14.09 0.04
N PHE A 68 -19.09 -14.03 0.07
CA PHE A 68 -18.36 -12.93 0.73
C PHE A 68 -18.63 -11.59 0.05
N ILE A 69 -18.63 -11.55 -1.27
CA ILE A 69 -18.84 -10.33 -2.06
C ILE A 69 -20.30 -9.89 -1.99
N GLY A 70 -21.23 -10.84 -1.93
CA GLY A 70 -22.68 -10.61 -1.97
C GLY A 70 -23.26 -10.74 -3.39
N ILE A 71 -22.66 -11.59 -4.24
CA ILE A 71 -23.12 -11.87 -5.62
C ILE A 71 -23.93 -13.17 -5.61
N CYS A 72 -25.17 -13.11 -6.07
CA CYS A 72 -26.06 -14.27 -6.13
C CYS A 72 -25.85 -15.14 -7.38
N THR A 73 -25.62 -14.50 -8.53
CA THR A 73 -25.51 -15.21 -9.82
C THR A 73 -24.14 -15.06 -10.43
N VAL A 74 -23.74 -16.01 -11.26
CA VAL A 74 -22.44 -15.98 -11.97
C VAL A 74 -22.40 -14.83 -12.98
N ASP A 75 -23.56 -14.48 -13.55
CA ASP A 75 -23.68 -13.42 -14.56
C ASP A 75 -23.46 -12.01 -13.99
N ASP A 76 -23.62 -11.84 -12.65
CA ASP A 76 -23.39 -10.57 -11.97
C ASP A 76 -21.90 -10.35 -11.62
N VAL A 77 -21.04 -11.34 -11.85
CA VAL A 77 -19.60 -11.21 -11.57
C VAL A 77 -18.96 -10.21 -12.51
N PRO A 78 -18.28 -9.17 -11.99
CA PRO A 78 -17.57 -8.21 -12.82
C PRO A 78 -16.48 -8.89 -13.66
N ASP A 79 -16.39 -8.49 -14.94
CA ASP A 79 -15.32 -8.93 -15.81
C ASP A 79 -13.96 -8.30 -15.44
N ALA A 80 -12.87 -8.91 -15.92
CA ALA A 80 -11.50 -8.49 -15.65
C ALA A 80 -11.26 -7.01 -16.00
N ARG A 81 -11.83 -6.53 -17.11
CA ARG A 81 -11.70 -5.14 -17.54
C ARG A 81 -12.42 -4.16 -16.59
N THR A 82 -13.56 -4.56 -16.06
CA THR A 82 -14.29 -3.78 -15.05
C THR A 82 -13.51 -3.71 -13.75
N ILE A 83 -12.91 -4.82 -13.31
CA ILE A 83 -12.04 -4.87 -12.10
C ILE A 83 -10.86 -3.92 -12.29
N TRP A 84 -10.14 -4.02 -13.42
CA TRP A 84 -9.03 -3.14 -13.75
C TRP A 84 -9.45 -1.66 -13.74
N LYS A 85 -10.54 -1.31 -14.45
CA LYS A 85 -11.01 0.07 -14.53
C LYS A 85 -11.34 0.66 -13.15
N TYR A 86 -11.98 -0.12 -12.30
CA TYR A 86 -12.33 0.32 -10.95
C TYR A 86 -11.10 0.61 -10.10
N ARG A 87 -10.07 -0.26 -10.17
CA ARG A 87 -8.78 -0.05 -9.49
C ARG A 87 -8.08 1.22 -9.98
N GLU A 88 -8.02 1.42 -11.30
CA GLU A 88 -7.43 2.63 -11.89
C GLU A 88 -8.14 3.90 -11.42
N GLU A 89 -9.47 3.87 -11.35
CA GLU A 89 -10.25 5.02 -10.90
C GLU A 89 -9.98 5.33 -9.42
N LEU A 90 -9.92 4.34 -8.54
CA LEU A 90 -9.55 4.52 -7.14
C LEU A 90 -8.12 5.07 -6.97
N THR A 91 -7.19 4.62 -7.82
CA THR A 91 -5.82 5.15 -7.84
C THR A 91 -5.82 6.61 -8.29
N ARG A 92 -6.51 6.92 -9.38
CA ARG A 92 -6.58 8.27 -9.95
C ARG A 92 -7.19 9.30 -9.00
N CYS A 93 -8.21 8.93 -8.24
CA CYS A 93 -8.86 9.82 -7.27
C CYS A 93 -8.21 9.82 -5.89
N GLY A 94 -7.12 9.08 -5.68
CA GLY A 94 -6.38 9.04 -4.40
C GLY A 94 -7.18 8.47 -3.23
N ALA A 95 -8.12 7.53 -3.50
CA ALA A 95 -9.02 7.00 -2.48
C ALA A 95 -8.32 6.14 -1.41
N TYR A 96 -7.20 5.51 -1.73
CA TYR A 96 -6.60 4.49 -0.87
C TYR A 96 -6.17 5.02 0.50
N ASP A 97 -5.65 6.25 0.59
CA ASP A 97 -5.24 6.83 1.87
C ASP A 97 -6.44 7.10 2.78
N GLU A 98 -7.57 7.57 2.22
CA GLU A 98 -8.79 7.80 2.99
C GLU A 98 -9.44 6.50 3.43
N LEU A 99 -9.47 5.49 2.56
CA LEU A 99 -9.93 4.14 2.89
C LEU A 99 -9.08 3.51 4.00
N PHE A 100 -7.75 3.69 3.94
CA PHE A 100 -6.85 3.20 5.00
C PHE A 100 -7.11 3.92 6.32
N LYS A 101 -7.25 5.24 6.33
CA LYS A 101 -7.59 6.02 7.55
C LYS A 101 -8.92 5.59 8.14
N GLN A 102 -9.93 5.36 7.32
CA GLN A 102 -11.23 4.85 7.75
C GLN A 102 -11.12 3.47 8.39
N PHE A 103 -10.36 2.58 7.77
CA PHE A 103 -10.11 1.25 8.33
C PHE A 103 -9.35 1.31 9.66
N TYR A 104 -8.33 2.16 9.73
CA TYR A 104 -7.57 2.41 10.96
C TYR A 104 -8.48 2.89 12.10
N ALA A 105 -9.32 3.89 11.83
CA ALA A 105 -10.29 4.41 12.81
C ALA A 105 -11.27 3.31 13.28
N HIS A 106 -11.71 2.45 12.38
CA HIS A 106 -12.53 1.31 12.73
C HIS A 106 -11.80 0.31 13.65
N LEU A 107 -10.56 -0.05 13.33
CA LEU A 107 -9.75 -0.91 14.20
C LEU A 107 -9.50 -0.29 15.58
N GLN A 108 -9.33 1.03 15.63
CA GLN A 108 -9.18 1.78 16.88
C GLN A 108 -10.45 1.73 17.71
N SER A 109 -11.63 1.90 17.09
CA SER A 109 -12.93 1.80 17.78
C SER A 109 -13.20 0.41 18.35
N LEU A 110 -12.63 -0.63 17.76
CA LEU A 110 -12.69 -2.02 18.25
C LEU A 110 -11.66 -2.32 19.36
N GLY A 111 -10.82 -1.35 19.75
CA GLY A 111 -9.76 -1.54 20.74
C GLY A 111 -8.61 -2.44 20.27
N LEU A 112 -8.47 -2.67 18.96
CA LEU A 112 -7.41 -3.50 18.38
C LEU A 112 -6.09 -2.74 18.20
N ILE A 113 -6.14 -1.42 18.26
CA ILE A 113 -4.95 -0.57 18.24
C ILE A 113 -4.55 -0.27 19.68
N VAL A 114 -3.33 -0.65 20.03
CA VAL A 114 -2.77 -0.43 21.37
C VAL A 114 -1.46 0.36 21.27
N ASN A 115 -1.26 1.31 22.20
CA ASN A 115 -0.05 2.13 22.25
C ASN A 115 1.00 1.48 23.15
N GLU A 116 1.42 0.26 22.78
CA GLU A 116 2.46 -0.52 23.50
C GLU A 116 3.76 -0.64 22.67
N GLY A 117 4.08 0.41 21.92
CA GLY A 117 5.23 0.50 21.04
C GLY A 117 4.93 0.15 19.58
N LYS A 118 5.72 0.73 18.71
CA LYS A 118 5.63 0.58 17.26
C LYS A 118 6.92 -0.03 16.69
N ILE A 119 6.80 -0.63 15.54
CA ILE A 119 7.93 -1.13 14.76
C ILE A 119 7.87 -0.42 13.41
N ILE A 120 9.00 0.11 12.95
CA ILE A 120 9.11 0.63 11.57
C ILE A 120 10.13 -0.22 10.81
N ASP A 121 9.71 -0.68 9.64
CA ASP A 121 10.58 -1.42 8.72
C ASP A 121 10.18 -1.16 7.28
N ALA A 122 11.10 -1.44 6.35
CA ALA A 122 10.88 -1.26 4.92
C ALA A 122 11.00 -2.59 4.17
N SER A 123 10.02 -2.85 3.32
CA SER A 123 10.00 -4.00 2.42
C SER A 123 10.08 -3.58 0.96
N PHE A 124 10.68 -4.42 0.10
CA PHE A 124 10.74 -4.17 -1.33
C PHE A 124 9.44 -4.54 -2.02
N VAL A 125 8.98 -3.65 -2.91
CA VAL A 125 7.91 -3.91 -3.87
C VAL A 125 8.54 -3.96 -5.26
N VAL A 126 8.73 -5.17 -5.77
CA VAL A 126 9.40 -5.41 -7.04
C VAL A 126 8.46 -5.06 -8.20
N SER A 127 8.96 -4.25 -9.12
CA SER A 127 8.28 -3.89 -10.37
C SER A 127 8.89 -4.64 -11.56
N PRO A 128 8.14 -4.83 -12.65
CA PRO A 128 8.67 -5.38 -13.88
C PRO A 128 9.87 -4.57 -14.38
N ARG A 129 10.98 -5.26 -14.65
CA ARG A 129 12.20 -4.61 -15.14
C ARG A 129 11.97 -4.00 -16.53
N GLN A 130 12.40 -2.76 -16.71
CA GLN A 130 12.25 -2.02 -17.95
C GLN A 130 13.56 -1.94 -18.73
N ARG A 131 13.45 -2.01 -20.06
CA ARG A 131 14.56 -1.76 -20.96
C ARG A 131 14.52 -0.30 -21.40
N ASN A 132 15.34 0.55 -20.80
CA ASN A 132 15.53 1.94 -21.18
C ASN A 132 16.93 2.11 -21.76
N THR A 133 17.10 3.10 -22.66
CA THR A 133 18.42 3.50 -23.11
C THR A 133 19.19 4.19 -21.99
N ARG A 134 20.49 4.41 -22.19
CA ARG A 134 21.32 5.11 -21.21
C ARG A 134 20.84 6.56 -21.00
N ASP A 135 20.46 7.23 -22.09
CA ASP A 135 20.01 8.62 -22.06
C ASP A 135 18.62 8.75 -21.41
N GLU A 136 17.68 7.83 -21.72
CA GLU A 136 16.40 7.76 -21.04
C GLU A 136 16.59 7.58 -19.51
N ASN A 137 17.50 6.70 -19.09
CA ASN A 137 17.79 6.50 -17.67
C ASN A 137 18.43 7.73 -17.01
N GLN A 138 19.26 8.50 -17.74
CA GLN A 138 19.82 9.74 -17.20
C GLN A 138 18.74 10.81 -17.00
N THR A 139 17.85 10.97 -17.97
CA THR A 139 16.70 11.89 -17.89
C THR A 139 15.78 11.54 -16.73
N ILE A 140 15.45 10.25 -16.56
CA ILE A 140 14.67 9.76 -15.43
C ILE A 140 15.36 10.05 -14.07
N LYS A 141 16.69 9.86 -13.98
CA LYS A 141 17.45 10.16 -12.75
C LYS A 141 17.46 11.65 -12.39
N LYS A 142 17.38 12.53 -13.37
CA LYS A 142 17.28 13.98 -13.17
C LYS A 142 15.89 14.45 -12.73
N GLY A 143 14.88 13.56 -12.72
CA GLY A 143 13.49 13.90 -12.42
C GLY A 143 12.70 14.46 -13.61
N GLU A 144 13.25 14.35 -14.82
CA GLU A 144 12.66 14.86 -16.06
C GLU A 144 11.96 13.74 -16.87
N GLY A 145 11.67 12.60 -16.22
CA GLY A 145 11.09 11.42 -16.87
C GLY A 145 9.75 11.66 -17.55
N ASP A 146 8.94 12.58 -17.03
CA ASP A 146 7.64 12.95 -17.60
C ASP A 146 7.71 13.49 -19.03
N SER A 147 8.84 14.08 -19.41
CA SER A 147 9.08 14.61 -20.75
C SER A 147 9.36 13.53 -21.80
N LEU A 148 9.73 12.32 -21.36
CA LEU A 148 10.06 11.22 -22.25
C LEU A 148 8.81 10.65 -22.92
N TRP A 149 9.01 10.21 -24.17
CA TRP A 149 8.01 9.48 -24.98
C TRP A 149 6.69 10.23 -25.22
N ASN A 150 6.67 11.56 -25.18
CA ASN A 150 5.47 12.35 -25.48
C ASN A 150 5.00 12.16 -26.93
N ASP A 151 5.93 11.88 -27.83
CA ASP A 151 5.69 11.52 -29.23
C ASP A 151 5.24 10.05 -29.42
N ASN A 152 5.35 9.23 -28.39
CA ASN A 152 4.93 7.81 -28.41
C ASN A 152 4.12 7.45 -27.15
N PRO A 153 2.83 7.86 -27.07
CA PRO A 153 1.96 7.60 -25.92
C PRO A 153 1.81 6.12 -25.57
N HIS A 154 1.83 5.26 -26.59
CA HIS A 154 1.75 3.81 -26.37
C HIS A 154 2.98 3.27 -25.63
N LYS A 155 4.18 3.74 -25.97
CA LYS A 155 5.41 3.40 -25.23
C LYS A 155 5.35 3.99 -23.80
N LYS A 156 4.90 5.24 -23.67
CA LYS A 156 4.83 5.96 -22.42
C LYS A 156 3.97 5.25 -21.37
N CYS A 157 2.79 4.74 -21.74
CA CYS A 157 1.88 4.07 -20.82
C CYS A 157 2.43 2.74 -20.24
N HIS A 158 3.47 2.18 -20.85
CA HIS A 158 4.15 0.98 -20.38
C HIS A 158 5.44 1.28 -19.59
N LYS A 159 5.76 2.55 -19.36
CA LYS A 159 6.97 2.97 -18.66
C LYS A 159 6.66 3.47 -17.26
N ASP A 160 7.47 3.04 -16.31
CA ASP A 160 7.47 3.49 -14.94
C ASP A 160 8.70 4.38 -14.74
N ILE A 161 8.46 5.67 -14.55
CA ILE A 161 9.51 6.69 -14.40
C ILE A 161 9.93 6.88 -12.94
N ASP A 162 9.23 6.29 -11.99
CA ASP A 162 9.48 6.44 -10.56
C ASP A 162 10.22 5.26 -9.94
N ALA A 163 10.04 4.06 -10.49
CA ALA A 163 10.78 2.88 -10.05
C ALA A 163 12.29 3.04 -10.21
N ARG A 164 13.06 2.60 -9.23
CA ARG A 164 14.53 2.70 -9.22
C ARG A 164 15.19 1.38 -8.86
N TRP A 165 16.45 1.28 -9.26
CA TRP A 165 17.33 0.19 -8.86
C TRP A 165 17.92 0.45 -7.49
N THR A 166 18.01 -0.61 -6.70
CA THR A 166 18.76 -0.64 -5.44
C THR A 166 19.45 -1.98 -5.26
N LYS A 167 20.43 -2.05 -4.35
CA LYS A 167 21.16 -3.26 -4.03
C LYS A 167 21.12 -3.49 -2.52
N LYS A 168 20.77 -4.71 -2.08
CA LYS A 168 20.80 -5.11 -0.68
C LYS A 168 21.30 -6.55 -0.58
N GLY A 169 22.29 -6.80 0.29
CA GLY A 169 22.81 -8.14 0.54
C GLY A 169 23.43 -8.86 -0.66
N GLY A 170 23.84 -8.14 -1.71
CA GLY A 170 24.34 -8.72 -2.97
C GLY A 170 23.28 -8.77 -4.07
N ASP A 171 22.00 -8.80 -3.73
CA ASP A 171 20.89 -8.83 -4.68
C ASP A 171 20.52 -7.45 -5.18
N THR A 172 20.00 -7.39 -6.42
CA THR A 172 19.59 -6.16 -7.08
C THR A 172 18.08 -6.15 -7.27
N PHE A 173 17.43 -5.12 -6.73
CA PHE A 173 15.98 -4.91 -6.79
C PHE A 173 15.64 -3.71 -7.69
N TYR A 174 14.56 -3.83 -8.47
CA TYR A 174 13.99 -2.74 -9.24
C TYR A 174 12.54 -2.54 -8.83
N GLY A 175 12.16 -1.32 -8.47
CA GLY A 175 10.78 -0.99 -8.06
C GLY A 175 10.76 0.06 -6.94
N TYR A 176 10.03 -0.28 -5.90
CA TYR A 176 9.70 0.59 -4.77
C TYR A 176 10.07 -0.04 -3.43
N LYS A 177 9.98 0.76 -2.39
CA LYS A 177 9.95 0.33 -1.00
C LYS A 177 8.65 0.77 -0.36
N ASN A 178 8.06 -0.11 0.42
CA ASN A 178 6.97 0.20 1.33
C ASN A 178 7.52 0.26 2.75
N HIS A 179 7.47 1.46 3.34
CA HIS A 179 7.83 1.70 4.73
C HIS A 179 6.58 1.56 5.56
N ALA A 180 6.56 0.67 6.52
CA ALA A 180 5.37 0.38 7.32
C ALA A 180 5.63 0.65 8.81
N LYS A 181 4.71 1.40 9.44
CA LYS A 181 4.58 1.52 10.90
C LYS A 181 3.59 0.47 11.39
N VAL A 182 4.03 -0.40 12.28
CA VAL A 182 3.28 -1.58 12.73
C VAL A 182 3.16 -1.55 14.25
N CYS A 183 1.98 -1.86 14.78
CA CYS A 183 1.79 -2.06 16.21
C CYS A 183 2.61 -3.26 16.68
N ARG A 184 3.47 -3.08 17.68
CA ARG A 184 4.33 -4.15 18.23
C ARG A 184 3.54 -5.36 18.71
N LYS A 185 2.40 -5.14 19.36
CA LYS A 185 1.58 -6.18 19.99
C LYS A 185 0.68 -6.90 19.00
N THR A 186 -0.13 -6.14 18.24
CA THR A 186 -1.15 -6.71 17.36
C THR A 186 -0.65 -7.00 15.95
N LYS A 187 0.52 -6.48 15.58
CA LYS A 187 1.11 -6.58 14.23
C LYS A 187 0.27 -5.92 13.12
N LEU A 188 -0.70 -5.09 13.51
CA LEU A 188 -1.49 -4.33 12.55
C LEU A 188 -0.69 -3.15 11.99
N ILE A 189 -0.82 -2.91 10.69
CA ILE A 189 -0.21 -1.74 10.03
C ILE A 189 -1.00 -0.51 10.46
N MET A 190 -0.29 0.50 10.98
CA MET A 190 -0.86 1.74 11.50
C MET A 190 -0.55 2.93 10.61
N GLY A 191 0.47 2.83 9.78
CA GLY A 191 0.85 3.82 8.80
C GLY A 191 1.75 3.21 7.75
N TYR A 192 1.79 3.82 6.58
CA TYR A 192 2.68 3.40 5.50
C TYR A 192 3.11 4.60 4.66
N ASP A 193 4.27 4.47 4.02
CA ASP A 193 4.74 5.38 2.98
C ASP A 193 5.43 4.57 1.89
N THR A 194 5.29 5.00 0.66
CA THR A 194 5.87 4.31 -0.49
C THR A 194 6.86 5.22 -1.21
N THR A 195 8.08 4.73 -1.37
CA THR A 195 9.14 5.46 -2.07
C THR A 195 9.75 4.62 -3.18
N SER A 196 10.52 5.25 -4.07
CA SER A 196 11.35 4.47 -5.00
C SER A 196 12.36 3.63 -4.23
N ALA A 197 12.74 2.46 -4.75
CA ALA A 197 13.64 1.53 -4.06
C ALA A 197 15.03 2.12 -3.72
N SER A 198 15.43 3.21 -4.39
CA SER A 198 16.72 3.88 -4.14
C SER A 198 16.74 4.77 -2.89
N VAL A 199 15.59 5.11 -2.33
CA VAL A 199 15.51 5.90 -1.10
C VAL A 199 15.97 5.04 0.09
N HIS A 200 16.84 5.59 0.93
CA HIS A 200 17.31 4.88 2.12
C HIS A 200 16.23 4.87 3.20
N ASP A 201 16.08 3.75 3.91
CA ASP A 201 15.01 3.54 4.91
C ASP A 201 15.05 4.61 6.02
N SER A 202 16.25 4.98 6.46
CA SER A 202 16.50 6.01 7.46
C SER A 202 15.91 7.39 7.13
N LYS A 203 15.69 7.70 5.85
CA LYS A 203 15.13 9.01 5.45
C LYS A 203 13.62 9.11 5.65
N ARG A 204 12.94 7.98 5.83
CA ARG A 204 11.47 7.92 5.89
C ARG A 204 10.91 7.50 7.23
N GLY A 205 11.73 6.86 8.08
CA GLY A 205 11.25 6.33 9.35
C GLY A 205 10.55 7.37 10.22
N ALA A 206 11.18 8.50 10.46
CA ALA A 206 10.60 9.56 11.29
C ALA A 206 9.35 10.21 10.67
N GLU A 207 9.18 10.17 9.34
CA GLU A 207 8.00 10.74 8.68
C GLU A 207 6.73 9.92 8.95
N LEU A 208 6.88 8.64 9.31
CA LEU A 208 5.75 7.77 9.69
C LEU A 208 5.21 8.05 11.10
N VAL A 209 5.91 8.85 11.90
CA VAL A 209 5.39 9.30 13.20
C VAL A 209 4.35 10.37 12.94
N ASP A 210 3.14 10.18 13.45
CA ASP A 210 1.98 11.06 13.29
C ASP A 210 1.29 11.38 14.63
N ASP A 211 0.24 12.20 14.57
CA ASP A 211 -0.50 12.69 15.76
C ASP A 211 -1.23 11.58 16.54
N ASN A 212 -1.33 10.36 15.99
CA ASN A 212 -1.93 9.23 16.71
C ASN A 212 -0.93 8.51 17.61
N ASP A 213 0.37 8.84 17.51
CA ASP A 213 1.40 8.25 18.33
C ASP A 213 1.51 8.99 19.67
N ALA A 214 1.56 8.23 20.77
CA ALA A 214 1.60 8.82 22.10
C ALA A 214 2.97 9.47 22.39
N VAL A 215 2.98 10.57 23.13
CA VAL A 215 4.22 11.19 23.61
C VAL A 215 5.01 10.16 24.45
N GLY A 216 6.29 9.99 24.11
CA GLY A 216 7.18 9.02 24.75
C GLY A 216 6.99 7.59 24.29
N GLU A 217 6.13 7.32 23.30
CA GLU A 217 5.93 5.98 22.78
C GLU A 217 7.23 5.41 22.17
N ILE A 218 7.48 4.12 22.40
CA ILE A 218 8.71 3.48 21.94
C ILE A 218 8.56 3.01 20.50
N PHE A 219 9.53 3.39 19.66
CA PHE A 219 9.67 2.96 18.27
C PHE A 219 10.87 2.04 18.10
N TRP A 220 10.59 0.80 17.74
CA TRP A 220 11.62 -0.21 17.49
C TRP A 220 12.06 -0.16 16.04
N LEU A 221 13.35 -0.01 15.82
CA LEU A 221 13.95 0.21 14.49
C LEU A 221 15.12 -0.75 14.29
N ASP A 222 15.38 -1.13 13.05
CA ASP A 222 16.57 -1.90 12.73
C ASP A 222 17.84 -1.03 12.72
N ALA A 223 19.01 -1.65 12.63
CA ALA A 223 20.29 -0.95 12.60
C ALA A 223 20.49 -0.02 11.37
N GLY A 224 19.63 -0.10 10.38
CA GLY A 224 19.63 0.80 9.22
C GLY A 224 19.19 2.24 9.54
N TYR A 225 18.61 2.45 10.74
CA TYR A 225 18.15 3.76 11.22
C TYR A 225 19.14 4.44 12.18
N VAL A 226 20.31 3.88 12.42
CA VAL A 226 21.37 4.52 13.25
C VAL A 226 21.70 5.90 12.69
N GLY A 227 21.71 6.92 13.56
CA GLY A 227 21.97 8.32 13.19
C GLY A 227 20.71 9.11 12.79
N THR A 228 19.50 8.57 12.96
CA THR A 228 18.23 9.27 12.69
C THR A 228 17.41 9.57 13.95
N GLU A 229 17.97 9.33 15.12
CA GLU A 229 17.33 9.43 16.43
C GLU A 229 16.68 10.80 16.65
N GLU A 230 17.36 11.90 16.27
CA GLU A 230 16.86 13.27 16.43
C GLU A 230 15.52 13.49 15.72
N GLY A 231 15.32 12.85 14.55
CA GLY A 231 14.06 12.95 13.80
C GLY A 231 12.86 12.37 14.56
N PHE A 232 13.06 11.32 15.34
CA PHE A 232 12.04 10.71 16.20
C PHE A 232 11.84 11.52 17.48
N VAL A 233 12.92 11.92 18.13
CA VAL A 233 12.87 12.71 19.36
C VAL A 233 12.19 14.06 19.13
N SER A 234 12.41 14.70 17.99
CA SER A 234 11.73 15.95 17.63
C SER A 234 10.21 15.82 17.52
N LYS A 235 9.71 14.60 17.29
CA LYS A 235 8.30 14.24 17.27
C LYS A 235 7.79 13.66 18.59
N SER A 236 8.56 13.83 19.66
CA SER A 236 8.20 13.41 21.01
C SER A 236 8.02 11.90 21.20
N VAL A 237 8.68 11.07 20.40
CA VAL A 237 8.70 9.60 20.55
C VAL A 237 10.12 9.11 20.86
N THR A 238 10.23 7.89 21.40
CA THR A 238 11.50 7.31 21.85
C THR A 238 11.97 6.24 20.86
N PRO A 239 13.01 6.49 20.04
CA PRO A 239 13.57 5.47 19.16
C PRO A 239 14.42 4.48 19.93
N VAL A 240 14.23 3.19 19.68
CA VAL A 240 15.07 2.08 20.14
C VAL A 240 15.60 1.37 18.91
N ILE A 241 16.87 1.62 18.59
CA ILE A 241 17.51 1.10 17.39
C ILE A 241 18.32 -0.13 17.75
N CYS A 242 18.13 -1.23 17.02
CA CYS A 242 18.90 -2.45 17.21
C CYS A 242 20.38 -2.20 16.92
N GLU A 243 21.25 -2.61 17.82
CA GLU A 243 22.69 -2.58 17.60
C GLU A 243 23.11 -3.63 16.58
N LYS A 244 24.16 -3.32 15.82
CA LYS A 244 24.72 -4.23 14.83
C LYS A 244 26.16 -4.60 15.21
N GLY A 245 26.41 -5.89 15.37
CA GLY A 245 27.76 -6.39 15.51
C GLY A 245 28.59 -6.23 14.24
N PHE A 246 29.87 -5.92 14.38
CA PHE A 246 30.83 -5.81 13.29
C PHE A 246 31.93 -6.86 13.45
N ARG A 247 32.64 -7.16 12.35
CA ARG A 247 33.82 -8.02 12.38
C ARG A 247 34.88 -7.38 13.29
N GLY A 248 35.15 -7.98 14.45
CA GLY A 248 36.05 -7.46 15.48
C GLY A 248 35.38 -6.75 16.66
N ARG A 249 34.04 -6.53 16.60
CA ARG A 249 33.23 -6.06 17.73
C ARG A 249 31.86 -6.77 17.67
N PRO A 250 31.83 -8.06 18.11
CA PRO A 250 30.55 -8.78 18.21
C PRO A 250 29.68 -8.11 19.28
N LEU A 251 28.36 -8.31 19.17
CA LEU A 251 27.42 -7.91 20.22
C LEU A 251 27.71 -8.71 21.51
N ASN A 252 27.53 -8.09 22.68
CA ASN A 252 27.57 -8.74 23.98
C ASN A 252 26.18 -9.37 24.25
N GLU A 253 26.07 -10.25 25.27
CA GLU A 253 24.81 -10.92 25.64
C GLU A 253 23.70 -9.95 26.08
N GLU A 254 24.04 -8.71 26.45
CA GLU A 254 23.12 -7.64 26.86
C GLU A 254 22.71 -6.72 25.73
N GLN A 255 23.32 -6.82 24.55
CA GLN A 255 23.05 -6.03 23.32
C GLN A 255 22.26 -6.86 22.28
#